data_f091e85167e4b82e2fcf3c84420a8388
#
_entry.id   f091e85167e4b82e2fcf3c84420a8388
#
_cell.length_a   1.000
_cell.length_b   1.000
_cell.length_c   1.000
_cell.angle_alpha   90.00
_cell.angle_beta   90.00
_cell.angle_gamma   90.00
#
_symmetry.space_group_name_H-M   'P 1'
#
loop_
_entity.id
_entity.type
_entity.pdbx_description
1 polymer ?
#
loop_
_entity_poly.entity_id
_entity_poly.type
_entity_poly.pdbx_seq_one_letter_code
_entity_poly.pdbx_strand_id
1 'polypeptide(L)'
;DTWLKYGNGTDTAHSSTTTKTYEIPVFKYTKKGSNETPLAGAKFTLSKSADGSSPINLIKVSKETDTKLTYRVAKEGETSYVTEITTPSKGEFVIQGLDADTYYLTETEAPKGYNKLAAAINVKIDSSGNIYLNGSNNVNAGDVKVENKTGTLLPSTGGMGTTIIYMAGAILVIASGIVLVSKKRSKAK
;
A
#
# COMPACT_ATOMS: atom_id res chain seq x y z
N ASP A 1 25.65 -24.23 -13.29
CA ASP A 1 26.06 -25.57 -13.77
C ASP A 1 26.98 -26.22 -12.75
N THR A 2 26.74 -27.49 -12.44
CA THR A 2 27.57 -28.28 -11.56
C THR A 2 27.97 -29.58 -12.24
N TRP A 3 29.25 -29.96 -12.14
CA TRP A 3 29.74 -31.24 -12.61
C TRP A 3 30.87 -31.73 -11.70
N LEU A 4 31.11 -33.01 -11.73
CA LEU A 4 32.25 -33.63 -11.05
C LEU A 4 33.26 -34.18 -12.08
N LYS A 5 34.55 -33.98 -11.84
CA LYS A 5 35.65 -34.51 -12.65
C LYS A 5 36.21 -35.74 -11.99
N TYR A 6 36.23 -36.86 -12.70
CA TYR A 6 36.88 -38.08 -12.26
C TYR A 6 38.38 -38.05 -12.55
N GLY A 7 39.17 -38.79 -11.79
CA GLY A 7 40.64 -38.83 -11.93
C GLY A 7 41.17 -39.29 -13.28
N ASN A 8 40.33 -39.91 -14.12
CA ASN A 8 40.62 -40.32 -15.50
C ASN A 8 40.33 -39.24 -16.55
N GLY A 9 39.95 -38.01 -16.11
CA GLY A 9 39.60 -36.90 -17.01
C GLY A 9 38.20 -36.94 -17.61
N THR A 10 37.34 -37.88 -17.15
CA THR A 10 35.96 -37.97 -17.61
C THR A 10 35.10 -37.06 -16.74
N ASP A 11 34.33 -36.18 -17.39
CA ASP A 11 33.34 -35.31 -16.73
C ASP A 11 31.99 -36.02 -16.57
N THR A 12 31.28 -35.76 -15.47
CA THR A 12 29.89 -36.18 -15.35
C THR A 12 29.00 -35.37 -16.31
N ALA A 13 27.78 -35.83 -16.55
CA ALA A 13 26.79 -35.04 -17.27
C ALA A 13 26.58 -33.68 -16.59
N HIS A 14 26.64 -32.61 -17.36
CA HIS A 14 26.34 -31.27 -16.87
C HIS A 14 24.88 -31.18 -16.42
N SER A 15 24.63 -30.67 -15.21
CA SER A 15 23.31 -30.35 -14.70
C SER A 15 23.19 -28.83 -14.58
N SER A 16 22.17 -28.26 -15.21
CA SER A 16 21.84 -26.84 -15.11
C SER A 16 20.45 -26.66 -14.53
N THR A 17 20.32 -25.72 -13.61
CA THR A 17 19.03 -25.27 -13.08
C THR A 17 18.83 -23.81 -13.47
N THR A 18 17.71 -23.53 -14.11
CA THR A 18 17.32 -22.16 -14.45
C THR A 18 16.23 -21.71 -13.51
N THR A 19 16.49 -20.68 -12.73
CA THR A 19 15.48 -20.03 -11.90
C THR A 19 15.00 -18.77 -12.63
N LYS A 20 13.69 -18.70 -12.88
CA LYS A 20 13.05 -17.50 -13.44
C LYS A 20 12.54 -16.63 -12.29
N THR A 21 12.80 -15.34 -12.37
CA THR A 21 12.22 -14.35 -11.48
C THR A 21 11.47 -13.30 -12.29
N TYR A 22 10.48 -12.69 -11.65
CA TYR A 22 9.55 -11.75 -12.26
C TYR A 22 9.61 -10.41 -11.56
N GLU A 23 8.86 -9.44 -12.09
CA GLU A 23 8.76 -8.11 -11.52
C GLU A 23 7.32 -7.61 -11.47
N ILE A 24 7.04 -6.73 -10.54
CA ILE A 24 5.78 -5.98 -10.44
C ILE A 24 6.09 -4.51 -10.72
N PRO A 25 5.79 -4.01 -11.92
CA PRO A 25 5.83 -2.58 -12.21
C PRO A 25 4.57 -1.91 -11.68
N VAL A 26 4.72 -0.79 -10.95
CA VAL A 26 3.62 -0.05 -10.33
C VAL A 26 3.63 1.39 -10.79
N PHE A 27 2.45 1.89 -11.18
CA PHE A 27 2.21 3.30 -11.46
C PHE A 27 1.15 3.85 -10.50
N LYS A 28 1.58 4.73 -9.61
CA LYS A 28 0.73 5.44 -8.66
C LYS A 28 0.25 6.75 -9.25
N TYR A 29 -1.06 6.96 -9.28
CA TYR A 29 -1.65 8.12 -9.93
C TYR A 29 -2.96 8.58 -9.26
N THR A 30 -3.43 9.75 -9.68
CA THR A 30 -4.79 10.25 -9.47
C THR A 30 -5.39 10.67 -10.79
N LYS A 31 -6.72 10.68 -10.89
CA LYS A 31 -7.44 11.17 -12.07
C LYS A 31 -7.94 12.59 -11.86
N LYS A 32 -7.71 13.45 -12.86
CA LYS A 32 -8.36 14.75 -13.03
C LYS A 32 -9.11 14.72 -14.36
N GLY A 33 -10.40 14.45 -14.32
CA GLY A 33 -11.17 14.11 -15.51
C GLY A 33 -10.68 12.80 -16.11
N SER A 34 -10.31 12.79 -17.40
CA SER A 34 -9.73 11.63 -18.09
C SER A 34 -8.19 11.52 -17.95
N ASN A 35 -7.52 12.53 -17.40
CA ASN A 35 -6.07 12.56 -17.32
C ASN A 35 -5.55 11.87 -16.06
N GLU A 36 -4.61 10.94 -16.24
CA GLU A 36 -3.85 10.30 -15.17
C GLU A 36 -2.66 11.19 -14.79
N THR A 37 -2.59 11.62 -13.54
CA THR A 37 -1.51 12.45 -13.02
C THR A 37 -0.70 11.62 -12.01
N PRO A 38 0.62 11.48 -12.19
CA PRO A 38 1.48 10.78 -11.25
C PRO A 38 1.32 11.31 -9.83
N LEU A 39 1.39 10.42 -8.83
CA LEU A 39 1.19 10.76 -7.42
C LEU A 39 2.36 10.28 -6.57
N ALA A 40 3.13 11.25 -6.07
CA ALA A 40 4.25 11.03 -5.17
C ALA A 40 3.82 10.90 -3.71
N GLY A 41 4.67 10.27 -2.89
CA GLY A 41 4.54 10.28 -1.43
C GLY A 41 3.55 9.25 -0.88
N ALA A 42 2.95 8.39 -1.69
CA ALA A 42 2.23 7.24 -1.19
C ALA A 42 3.22 6.17 -0.68
N LYS A 43 2.88 5.49 0.40
CA LYS A 43 3.72 4.44 0.97
C LYS A 43 3.08 3.08 0.80
N PHE A 44 3.91 2.09 0.45
CA PHE A 44 3.46 0.72 0.16
C PHE A 44 4.34 -0.32 0.83
N THR A 45 3.73 -1.42 1.25
CA THR A 45 4.40 -2.66 1.59
C THR A 45 3.96 -3.76 0.63
N LEU A 46 4.83 -4.76 0.40
CA LEU A 46 4.51 -5.97 -0.33
C LEU A 46 4.58 -7.16 0.61
N SER A 47 3.58 -8.03 0.59
CA SER A 47 3.49 -9.21 1.44
C SER A 47 2.93 -10.40 0.65
N LYS A 48 3.19 -11.64 1.11
CA LYS A 48 2.48 -12.84 0.63
C LYS A 48 1.17 -13.09 1.40
N SER A 49 0.90 -12.31 2.43
CA SER A 49 -0.28 -12.44 3.29
C SER A 49 -1.27 -11.32 3.03
N ALA A 50 -2.57 -11.66 2.93
CA ALA A 50 -3.63 -10.71 2.58
C ALA A 50 -3.86 -9.63 3.66
N ASP A 51 -3.51 -9.93 4.91
CA ASP A 51 -3.57 -9.00 6.04
C ASP A 51 -2.38 -8.02 6.09
N GLY A 52 -1.42 -8.16 5.15
CA GLY A 52 -0.20 -7.34 5.11
C GLY A 52 0.83 -7.73 6.15
N SER A 53 0.63 -8.82 6.91
CA SER A 53 1.63 -9.33 7.84
C SER A 53 2.88 -9.80 7.10
N SER A 54 4.03 -9.73 7.79
CA SER A 54 5.33 -10.17 7.26
C SER A 54 5.68 -9.54 5.91
N PRO A 55 5.86 -8.22 5.85
CA PRO A 55 6.26 -7.55 4.62
C PRO A 55 7.58 -8.11 4.09
N ILE A 56 7.69 -8.21 2.77
CA ILE A 56 8.89 -8.67 2.08
C ILE A 56 10.00 -7.63 2.24
N ASN A 57 11.19 -8.09 2.62
CA ASN A 57 12.38 -7.26 2.71
C ASN A 57 12.88 -6.91 1.31
N LEU A 58 13.08 -5.64 1.04
CA LEU A 58 13.44 -5.10 -0.27
C LEU A 58 14.75 -4.30 -0.19
N ILE A 59 15.60 -4.47 -1.19
CA ILE A 59 16.79 -3.64 -1.38
C ILE A 59 16.50 -2.63 -2.46
N LYS A 60 16.70 -1.33 -2.18
CA LYS A 60 16.62 -0.27 -3.18
C LYS A 60 17.84 -0.36 -4.11
N VAL A 61 17.60 -0.52 -5.41
CA VAL A 61 18.63 -0.64 -6.44
C VAL A 61 18.84 0.67 -7.18
N SER A 62 17.78 1.46 -7.36
CA SER A 62 17.82 2.78 -8.03
C SER A 62 18.55 3.83 -7.19
N LYS A 63 19.09 4.84 -7.88
CA LYS A 63 19.67 6.02 -7.23
C LYS A 63 18.58 6.94 -6.70
N GLU A 64 18.91 7.81 -5.73
CA GLU A 64 17.97 8.79 -5.18
C GLU A 64 17.44 9.80 -6.23
N THR A 65 18.23 10.06 -7.29
CA THR A 65 17.88 10.97 -8.39
C THR A 65 16.96 10.34 -9.43
N ASP A 66 16.72 9.03 -9.37
CA ASP A 66 15.93 8.33 -10.37
C ASP A 66 14.44 8.70 -10.22
N THR A 67 13.80 8.97 -11.35
CA THR A 67 12.36 9.27 -11.39
C THR A 67 11.49 8.04 -11.29
N LYS A 68 12.05 6.86 -11.60
CA LYS A 68 11.47 5.53 -11.41
C LYS A 68 12.33 4.76 -10.41
N LEU A 69 11.74 4.30 -9.33
CA LEU A 69 12.47 3.55 -8.30
C LEU A 69 12.44 2.06 -8.60
N THR A 70 13.60 1.42 -8.45
CA THR A 70 13.74 -0.04 -8.59
C THR A 70 14.15 -0.64 -7.26
N TYR A 71 13.39 -1.66 -6.86
CA TYR A 71 13.66 -2.49 -5.69
C TYR A 71 13.81 -3.94 -6.14
N ARG A 72 14.54 -4.73 -5.38
CA ARG A 72 14.57 -6.19 -5.51
C ARG A 72 14.32 -6.85 -4.17
N VAL A 73 13.86 -8.07 -4.21
CA VAL A 73 13.78 -8.89 -2.98
C VAL A 73 15.17 -9.03 -2.36
N ALA A 74 15.27 -8.86 -1.05
CA ALA A 74 16.50 -9.07 -0.31
C ALA A 74 16.86 -10.57 -0.31
N LYS A 75 18.15 -10.89 -0.49
CA LYS A 75 18.64 -12.25 -0.38
C LYS A 75 18.89 -12.59 1.09
N GLU A 76 18.99 -13.88 1.38
CA GLU A 76 19.38 -14.36 2.69
C GLU A 76 20.72 -13.76 3.13
N GLY A 77 20.80 -13.28 4.37
CA GLY A 77 21.98 -12.62 4.94
C GLY A 77 22.14 -11.14 4.63
N GLU A 78 21.33 -10.54 3.76
CA GLU A 78 21.32 -9.09 3.52
C GLU A 78 20.59 -8.36 4.67
N THR A 79 21.22 -7.31 5.22
CA THR A 79 20.70 -6.58 6.38
C THR A 79 20.24 -5.15 6.06
N SER A 80 20.71 -4.57 4.95
CA SER A 80 20.35 -3.22 4.52
C SER A 80 19.10 -3.23 3.65
N TYR A 81 17.95 -3.59 4.21
CA TYR A 81 16.68 -3.66 3.51
C TYR A 81 15.66 -2.65 4.05
N VAL A 82 14.65 -2.39 3.26
CA VAL A 82 13.43 -1.65 3.62
C VAL A 82 12.23 -2.57 3.43
N THR A 83 11.17 -2.33 4.20
CA THR A 83 9.89 -3.03 4.04
C THR A 83 8.82 -2.12 3.43
N GLU A 84 9.09 -0.83 3.37
CA GLU A 84 8.17 0.19 2.87
C GLU A 84 8.79 0.97 1.70
N ILE A 85 8.01 1.15 0.63
CA ILE A 85 8.35 1.92 -0.57
C ILE A 85 7.57 3.24 -0.53
N THR A 86 8.25 4.36 -0.73
CA THR A 86 7.60 5.66 -0.95
C THR A 86 7.62 5.99 -2.44
N THR A 87 6.46 6.33 -3.03
CA THR A 87 6.37 6.63 -4.46
C THR A 87 7.11 7.91 -4.83
N PRO A 88 7.93 7.90 -5.90
CA PRO A 88 8.68 9.06 -6.37
C PRO A 88 7.78 10.06 -7.13
N SER A 89 8.37 11.16 -7.58
CA SER A 89 7.67 12.24 -8.29
C SER A 89 6.90 11.80 -9.54
N LYS A 90 7.38 10.76 -10.23
CA LYS A 90 6.70 10.16 -11.39
C LYS A 90 5.69 9.07 -11.03
N GLY A 91 5.53 8.76 -9.73
CA GLY A 91 4.62 7.71 -9.26
C GLY A 91 5.03 6.30 -9.63
N GLU A 92 6.20 6.08 -10.23
CA GLU A 92 6.61 4.79 -10.77
C GLU A 92 7.62 4.08 -9.89
N PHE A 93 7.38 2.80 -9.61
CA PHE A 93 8.37 1.91 -9.01
C PHE A 93 8.22 0.49 -9.53
N VAL A 94 9.30 -0.30 -9.42
CA VAL A 94 9.33 -1.72 -9.82
C VAL A 94 9.90 -2.54 -8.70
N ILE A 95 9.29 -3.69 -8.44
CA ILE A 95 9.80 -4.70 -7.50
C ILE A 95 10.22 -5.92 -8.30
N GLN A 96 11.50 -6.27 -8.26
CA GLN A 96 12.14 -7.35 -9.02
C GLN A 96 12.51 -8.53 -8.12
N GLY A 97 12.81 -9.68 -8.74
CA GLY A 97 13.27 -10.87 -8.04
C GLY A 97 12.15 -11.63 -7.35
N LEU A 98 10.93 -11.53 -7.88
CA LEU A 98 9.75 -12.21 -7.37
C LEU A 98 9.56 -13.56 -8.05
N ASP A 99 9.04 -14.54 -7.32
CA ASP A 99 8.61 -15.83 -7.86
C ASP A 99 7.22 -15.73 -8.48
N ALA A 100 6.80 -16.75 -9.23
CA ALA A 100 5.40 -16.94 -9.59
C ALA A 100 4.61 -17.27 -8.33
N ASP A 101 3.81 -16.32 -7.85
CA ASP A 101 3.06 -16.43 -6.59
C ASP A 101 1.96 -15.34 -6.52
N THR A 102 1.23 -15.31 -5.42
CA THR A 102 0.28 -14.26 -5.10
C THR A 102 0.87 -13.30 -4.07
N TYR A 103 0.82 -12.02 -4.40
CA TYR A 103 1.31 -10.93 -3.56
C TYR A 103 0.20 -9.95 -3.22
N TYR A 104 0.35 -9.24 -2.12
CA TYR A 104 -0.55 -8.19 -1.66
C TYR A 104 0.23 -6.89 -1.51
N LEU A 105 -0.10 -5.93 -2.38
CA LEU A 105 0.45 -4.59 -2.33
C LEU A 105 -0.48 -3.73 -1.47
N THR A 106 -0.03 -3.39 -0.28
CA THR A 106 -0.81 -2.63 0.71
C THR A 106 -0.34 -1.19 0.75
N GLU A 107 -1.24 -0.24 0.52
CA GLU A 107 -0.94 1.17 0.78
C GLU A 107 -0.99 1.42 2.29
N THR A 108 0.14 1.77 2.90
CA THR A 108 0.24 2.05 4.35
C THR A 108 -0.14 3.49 4.64
N GLU A 109 0.22 4.41 3.73
CA GLU A 109 -0.08 5.85 3.84
C GLU A 109 -0.39 6.43 2.46
N ALA A 110 -1.50 7.16 2.35
CA ALA A 110 -1.81 7.94 1.15
C ALA A 110 -1.20 9.34 1.24
N PRO A 111 -0.87 9.98 0.11
CA PRO A 111 -0.41 11.37 0.11
C PRO A 111 -1.48 12.31 0.69
N LYS A 112 -1.03 13.44 1.25
CA LYS A 112 -1.93 14.45 1.84
C LYS A 112 -3.02 14.90 0.86
N GLY A 113 -4.27 14.84 1.29
CA GLY A 113 -5.43 15.23 0.47
C GLY A 113 -6.04 14.09 -0.34
N TYR A 114 -5.52 12.88 -0.21
CA TYR A 114 -6.03 11.68 -0.88
C TYR A 114 -6.52 10.64 0.12
N ASN A 115 -7.51 9.87 -0.30
CA ASN A 115 -8.01 8.75 0.49
C ASN A 115 -7.09 7.55 0.30
N LYS A 116 -6.69 6.93 1.42
CA LYS A 116 -5.98 5.65 1.42
C LYS A 116 -6.85 4.55 0.80
N LEU A 117 -6.23 3.59 0.12
CA LEU A 117 -6.93 2.41 -0.37
C LEU A 117 -7.58 1.63 0.78
N ALA A 118 -8.81 1.19 0.57
CA ALA A 118 -9.57 0.45 1.58
C ALA A 118 -9.06 -0.98 1.79
N ALA A 119 -8.40 -1.55 0.79
CA ALA A 119 -7.87 -2.91 0.82
C ALA A 119 -6.55 -3.00 0.05
N ALA A 120 -5.77 -4.03 0.34
CA ALA A 120 -4.59 -4.39 -0.43
C ALA A 120 -4.98 -4.80 -1.85
N ILE A 121 -4.09 -4.52 -2.80
CA ILE A 121 -4.21 -4.98 -4.18
C ILE A 121 -3.61 -6.39 -4.26
N ASN A 122 -4.44 -7.37 -4.62
CA ASN A 122 -3.96 -8.72 -4.91
C ASN A 122 -3.29 -8.73 -6.28
N VAL A 123 -2.00 -9.11 -6.32
CA VAL A 123 -1.17 -9.20 -7.52
C VAL A 123 -0.69 -10.63 -7.64
N LYS A 124 -1.26 -11.39 -8.57
CA LYS A 124 -0.82 -12.76 -8.86
C LYS A 124 0.11 -12.76 -10.08
N ILE A 125 1.26 -13.38 -9.94
CA ILE A 125 2.20 -13.66 -11.04
C ILE A 125 2.12 -15.16 -11.35
N ASP A 126 1.84 -15.52 -12.60
CA ASP A 126 1.86 -16.91 -13.03
C ASP A 126 3.27 -17.37 -13.46
N SER A 127 3.44 -18.67 -13.76
CA SER A 127 4.71 -19.27 -14.18
C SER A 127 5.23 -18.75 -15.54
N SER A 128 4.39 -18.05 -16.29
CA SER A 128 4.76 -17.38 -17.55
C SER A 128 5.14 -15.92 -17.35
N GLY A 129 4.90 -15.36 -16.15
CA GLY A 129 5.16 -13.95 -15.82
C GLY A 129 3.98 -13.02 -16.09
N ASN A 130 2.79 -13.57 -16.36
CA ASN A 130 1.60 -12.74 -16.51
C ASN A 130 1.13 -12.25 -15.14
N ILE A 131 0.68 -10.98 -15.09
CA ILE A 131 0.19 -10.33 -13.87
C ILE A 131 -1.34 -10.25 -13.92
N TYR A 132 -1.97 -10.69 -12.82
CA TYR A 132 -3.41 -10.61 -12.61
C TYR A 132 -3.69 -9.76 -11.38
N LEU A 133 -4.65 -8.84 -11.47
CA LEU A 133 -5.03 -7.95 -10.37
C LEU A 133 -6.41 -8.31 -9.82
N ASN A 134 -6.51 -8.49 -8.49
CA ASN A 134 -7.77 -8.75 -7.78
C ASN A 134 -8.62 -9.86 -8.42
N GLY A 135 -7.96 -10.90 -8.96
CA GLY A 135 -8.60 -12.01 -9.65
C GLY A 135 -9.12 -11.70 -11.06
N SER A 136 -8.91 -10.49 -11.56
CA SER A 136 -9.28 -10.09 -12.92
C SER A 136 -8.19 -10.41 -13.93
N ASN A 137 -8.56 -10.38 -15.22
CA ASN A 137 -7.71 -10.76 -16.34
C ASN A 137 -6.36 -10.02 -16.34
N ASN A 138 -5.39 -10.72 -16.93
CA ASN A 138 -4.04 -10.31 -17.24
C ASN A 138 -3.91 -8.81 -17.56
N VAL A 139 -3.15 -8.09 -16.74
CA VAL A 139 -2.66 -6.75 -17.06
C VAL A 139 -1.45 -6.93 -17.97
N ASN A 140 -1.71 -7.20 -19.26
CA ASN A 140 -0.65 -7.37 -20.25
C ASN A 140 0.25 -6.14 -20.27
N ALA A 141 1.53 -6.35 -19.98
CA ALA A 141 2.67 -5.45 -20.23
C ALA A 141 2.47 -3.99 -19.77
N GLY A 142 1.59 -3.75 -18.81
CA GLY A 142 1.37 -2.43 -18.25
C GLY A 142 1.68 -2.41 -16.75
N ASP A 143 1.98 -1.24 -16.25
CA ASP A 143 2.14 -1.04 -14.82
C ASP A 143 0.88 -1.44 -14.06
N VAL A 144 1.06 -2.00 -12.87
CA VAL A 144 -0.01 -2.16 -11.88
C VAL A 144 -0.49 -0.76 -11.52
N LYS A 145 -1.61 -0.34 -12.11
CA LYS A 145 -2.14 1.01 -11.94
C LYS A 145 -2.87 1.16 -10.61
N VAL A 146 -2.41 2.08 -9.78
CA VAL A 146 -2.93 2.32 -8.44
C VAL A 146 -3.43 3.76 -8.31
N GLU A 147 -4.76 3.93 -8.32
CA GLU A 147 -5.42 5.23 -8.19
C GLU A 147 -5.69 5.58 -6.71
N ASN A 148 -5.29 6.80 -6.27
CA ASN A 148 -5.96 7.43 -5.12
C ASN A 148 -6.92 8.51 -5.61
N LYS A 149 -8.09 8.52 -4.99
CA LYS A 149 -9.10 9.55 -5.22
C LYS A 149 -8.91 10.67 -4.20
N THR A 150 -9.09 11.91 -4.64
CA THR A 150 -9.23 13.03 -3.71
C THR A 150 -10.49 12.79 -2.89
N GLY A 151 -10.37 12.75 -1.58
CA GLY A 151 -11.51 12.71 -0.68
C GLY A 151 -11.86 14.13 -0.28
N THR A 152 -13.14 14.45 -0.20
CA THR A 152 -13.56 15.37 0.83
C THR A 152 -13.17 14.69 2.14
N LEU A 153 -12.22 15.26 2.88
CA LEU A 153 -12.02 14.88 4.27
C LEU A 153 -13.42 15.01 4.89
N LEU A 154 -14.09 13.89 5.11
CA LEU A 154 -15.25 13.90 6.00
C LEU A 154 -14.74 14.55 7.28
N PRO A 155 -15.34 15.66 7.74
CA PRO A 155 -14.94 16.25 9.01
C PRO A 155 -14.92 15.08 10.00
N SER A 156 -13.79 14.90 10.69
CA SER A 156 -13.70 13.94 11.76
C SER A 156 -14.85 14.23 12.73
N THR A 157 -15.92 13.45 12.63
CA THR A 157 -17.14 13.62 13.46
C THR A 157 -16.88 13.29 14.94
N GLY A 158 -15.64 12.91 15.29
CA GLY A 158 -15.14 12.77 16.67
C GLY A 158 -14.33 13.95 17.19
N GLY A 159 -14.19 15.06 16.39
CA GLY A 159 -13.50 16.27 16.81
C GLY A 159 -14.38 17.27 17.56
N MET A 160 -13.96 18.53 17.57
CA MET A 160 -14.60 19.65 18.33
C MET A 160 -16.12 19.79 18.13
N GLY A 161 -16.67 19.28 17.00
CA GLY A 161 -18.11 19.33 16.71
C GLY A 161 -18.96 18.57 17.72
N THR A 162 -18.55 17.37 18.11
CA THR A 162 -19.28 16.57 19.14
C THR A 162 -19.19 17.23 20.51
N THR A 163 -18.03 17.79 20.86
CA THR A 163 -17.84 18.52 22.11
C THR A 163 -18.75 19.73 22.19
N ILE A 164 -18.90 20.50 21.09
CA ILE A 164 -19.81 21.67 21.03
C ILE A 164 -21.27 21.24 21.18
N ILE A 165 -21.67 20.13 20.54
CA ILE A 165 -23.04 19.59 20.65
C ILE A 165 -23.32 19.15 22.09
N TYR A 166 -22.39 18.44 22.74
CA TYR A 166 -22.53 18.02 24.12
C TYR A 166 -22.58 19.21 25.08
N MET A 167 -21.74 20.24 24.87
CA MET A 167 -21.80 21.47 25.67
C MET A 167 -23.11 22.24 25.49
N ALA A 168 -23.59 22.37 24.25
CA ALA A 168 -24.89 23.02 24.00
C ALA A 168 -26.04 22.23 24.62
N GLY A 169 -26.03 20.90 24.52
CA GLY A 169 -27.00 20.00 25.16
C GLY A 169 -27.01 20.13 26.68
N ALA A 170 -25.82 20.16 27.31
CA ALA A 170 -25.69 20.31 28.76
C ALA A 170 -26.24 21.65 29.25
N ILE A 171 -25.96 22.75 28.52
CA ILE A 171 -26.49 24.10 28.83
C ILE A 171 -28.02 24.11 28.77
N LEU A 172 -28.63 23.48 27.75
CA LEU A 172 -30.09 23.41 27.61
C LEU A 172 -30.73 22.61 28.74
N VAL A 173 -30.12 21.51 29.18
CA VAL A 173 -30.62 20.72 30.30
C VAL A 173 -30.57 21.53 31.59
N ILE A 174 -29.49 22.22 31.90
CA ILE A 174 -29.34 23.07 33.06
C ILE A 174 -30.35 24.23 33.04
N ALA A 175 -30.51 24.91 31.91
CA ALA A 175 -31.44 26.03 31.76
C ALA A 175 -32.87 25.57 31.95
N SER A 176 -33.27 24.42 31.38
CA SER A 176 -34.63 23.85 31.60
C SER A 176 -34.88 23.46 33.03
N GLY A 177 -33.87 22.90 33.73
CA GLY A 177 -33.95 22.59 35.16
C GLY A 177 -34.20 23.84 36.04
N ILE A 178 -33.46 24.91 35.76
CA ILE A 178 -33.64 26.20 36.47
C ILE A 178 -35.04 26.76 36.27
N VAL A 179 -35.53 26.75 35.03
CA VAL A 179 -36.90 27.24 34.70
C VAL A 179 -37.98 26.41 35.43
N LEU A 180 -37.82 25.09 35.47
CA LEU A 180 -38.78 24.21 36.17
C LEU A 180 -38.80 24.46 37.66
N VAL A 181 -37.64 24.62 38.31
CA VAL A 181 -37.52 24.90 39.75
C VAL A 181 -38.09 26.29 40.08
N SER A 182 -37.79 27.32 39.27
CA SER A 182 -38.30 28.68 39.51
C SER A 182 -39.82 28.75 39.35
N LYS A 183 -40.41 28.03 38.35
CA LYS A 183 -41.86 27.95 38.12
C LYS A 183 -42.59 27.19 39.27
N LYS A 184 -41.97 26.19 39.87
CA LYS A 184 -42.48 25.47 41.03
C LYS A 184 -42.50 26.35 42.27
N ARG A 185 -41.46 27.17 42.49
CA ARG A 185 -41.39 28.12 43.63
C ARG A 185 -42.38 29.27 43.50
N SER A 186 -42.67 29.72 42.28
CA SER A 186 -43.64 30.81 42.06
C SER A 186 -45.12 30.39 42.21
N LYS A 187 -45.43 29.09 42.15
CA LYS A 187 -46.76 28.52 42.38
C LYS A 187 -47.03 28.12 43.86
N ALA A 188 -46.01 28.24 44.71
CA ALA A 188 -46.10 27.88 46.15
C ALA A 188 -46.15 29.11 47.08
N LYS A 189 -46.46 30.31 46.53
CA LYS A 189 -46.80 31.52 47.27
C LYS A 189 -48.26 31.88 47.12
#